data_b472317935fa9c43af56bc54e1056a2d
#
_entry.id   b472317935fa9c43af56bc54e1056a2d
#
_cell.length_a   1.000
_cell.length_b   1.000
_cell.length_c   1.000
_cell.angle_alpha   90.00
_cell.angle_beta   90.00
_cell.angle_gamma   90.00
#
_symmetry.space_group_name_H-M   'P 1'
#
loop_
_entity.id
_entity.type
_entity.pdbx_description
1 polymer ?
#
loop_
_entity_poly.entity_id
_entity_poly.type
_entity_poly.pdbx_seq_one_letter_code
_entity_poly.pdbx_strand_id
1 'polypeptide(L)'
;MKTPERLRPLLDEGLIDSVSRQLMSGKEAMVFVVQCGHDTRCAKVYKEATHRSFRQAVDYTENRKTKNSRQARAMAKGTKFGRQAQEAAWQSAEVDALYRLAAAGVRVPRPYNFHEGVLLMELVCDESGDAAPRLNDLSFTPERARALHLALLREVVRMLCAGVVHGDLSEFNILVGADGPVIIDLPQAVDAAGNNHAAAMLERDVANLRHYFGRFAPELLATDYGREIWSLYERGILQPDAVLTGRFDRKLKAVDLRAVLRGIDDAKDEEAARRLRLQAAG
;
A
#
# COMPACT_ATOMS: atom_id res chain seq x y z
N MET A 1 33.29 -4.97 5.66
CA MET A 1 32.10 -5.28 6.47
C MET A 1 31.88 -6.78 6.49
N LYS A 2 31.48 -7.41 7.60
CA LYS A 2 31.17 -8.85 7.61
C LYS A 2 29.86 -9.07 6.85
N THR A 3 29.87 -9.88 5.81
CA THR A 3 28.66 -10.16 4.99
C THR A 3 27.57 -10.76 5.88
N PRO A 4 26.35 -10.21 5.86
CA PRO A 4 25.22 -10.80 6.56
C PRO A 4 24.95 -12.24 6.08
N GLU A 5 24.69 -13.16 7.00
CA GLU A 5 24.50 -14.60 6.66
C GLU A 5 23.38 -14.80 5.64
N ARG A 6 22.32 -14.02 5.69
CA ARG A 6 21.19 -14.09 4.77
C ARG A 6 21.48 -13.60 3.33
N LEU A 7 22.61 -12.92 3.11
CA LEU A 7 23.04 -12.54 1.75
C LEU A 7 24.01 -13.56 1.13
N ARG A 8 24.48 -14.55 1.90
CA ARG A 8 25.39 -15.59 1.41
C ARG A 8 24.78 -16.40 0.25
N PRO A 9 23.53 -16.87 0.31
CA PRO A 9 22.95 -17.61 -0.81
C PRO A 9 22.99 -16.84 -2.13
N LEU A 10 22.76 -15.53 -2.09
CA LEU A 10 22.81 -14.69 -3.28
C LEU A 10 24.22 -14.54 -3.84
N LEU A 11 25.25 -14.53 -2.98
CA LEU A 11 26.66 -14.55 -3.37
C LEU A 11 27.07 -15.91 -3.97
N ASP A 12 26.67 -16.99 -3.30
CA ASP A 12 27.02 -18.37 -3.70
C ASP A 12 26.36 -18.73 -5.05
N GLU A 13 25.18 -18.21 -5.32
CA GLU A 13 24.47 -18.38 -6.61
C GLU A 13 24.86 -17.34 -7.67
N GLY A 14 25.74 -16.39 -7.36
CA GLY A 14 26.18 -15.36 -8.28
C GLY A 14 25.10 -14.33 -8.64
N LEU A 15 24.04 -14.18 -7.83
CA LEU A 15 23.01 -13.16 -8.00
C LEU A 15 23.50 -11.77 -7.61
N ILE A 16 24.47 -11.71 -6.72
CA ILE A 16 25.22 -10.52 -6.31
C ILE A 16 26.72 -10.86 -6.24
N ASP A 17 27.59 -9.90 -6.53
CA ASP A 17 29.04 -10.08 -6.48
C ASP A 17 29.62 -9.69 -5.13
N SER A 18 29.05 -8.63 -4.51
CA SER A 18 29.53 -8.15 -3.21
C SER A 18 28.46 -7.31 -2.49
N VAL A 19 28.67 -7.14 -1.17
CA VAL A 19 27.87 -6.26 -0.31
C VAL A 19 28.70 -5.03 0.02
N SER A 20 28.28 -3.85 -0.45
CA SER A 20 29.01 -2.60 -0.29
C SER A 20 28.80 -1.98 1.09
N ARG A 21 27.56 -1.71 1.45
CA ARG A 21 27.20 -1.09 2.74
C ARG A 21 25.75 -1.35 3.13
N GLN A 22 25.46 -1.19 4.41
CA GLN A 22 24.09 -1.18 4.90
C GLN A 22 23.53 0.26 4.77
N LEU A 23 22.34 0.39 4.17
CA LEU A 23 21.61 1.65 4.08
C LEU A 23 20.75 1.90 5.30
N MET A 24 20.03 0.87 5.74
CA MET A 24 19.05 1.01 6.80
C MET A 24 18.88 -0.30 7.56
N SER A 25 18.54 -0.18 8.85
CA SER A 25 18.06 -1.28 9.68
C SER A 25 16.74 -0.86 10.33
N GLY A 26 15.64 -1.29 9.77
CA GLY A 26 14.30 -1.08 10.32
C GLY A 26 13.86 -2.22 11.25
N LYS A 27 12.63 -2.15 11.73
CA LYS A 27 12.02 -3.21 12.56
C LYS A 27 11.78 -4.50 11.78
N GLU A 28 11.41 -4.39 10.51
CA GLU A 28 10.93 -5.48 9.66
C GLU A 28 11.98 -6.01 8.69
N ALA A 29 12.90 -5.15 8.26
CA ALA A 29 13.94 -5.50 7.30
C ALA A 29 15.23 -4.72 7.51
N MET A 30 16.30 -5.23 6.94
CA MET A 30 17.57 -4.53 6.73
C MET A 30 17.76 -4.31 5.24
N VAL A 31 18.29 -3.17 4.86
CA VAL A 31 18.51 -2.78 3.46
C VAL A 31 20.00 -2.57 3.22
N PHE A 32 20.53 -3.22 2.19
CA PHE A 32 21.93 -3.19 1.83
C PHE A 32 22.11 -2.72 0.39
N VAL A 33 23.21 -2.02 0.13
CA VAL A 33 23.71 -1.77 -1.22
C VAL A 33 24.58 -2.95 -1.63
N VAL A 34 24.29 -3.52 -2.78
CA VAL A 34 24.98 -4.69 -3.35
C VAL A 34 25.44 -4.41 -4.76
N GLN A 35 26.50 -5.08 -5.21
CA GLN A 35 26.99 -5.02 -6.58
C GLN A 35 26.49 -6.25 -7.35
N CYS A 36 26.01 -6.03 -8.56
CA CYS A 36 25.53 -7.05 -9.49
C CYS A 36 26.11 -6.77 -10.89
N GLY A 37 27.25 -7.34 -11.23
CA GLY A 37 28.01 -6.98 -12.42
C GLY A 37 28.42 -5.50 -12.39
N HIS A 38 27.99 -4.75 -13.39
CA HIS A 38 28.25 -3.30 -13.45
C HIS A 38 27.19 -2.46 -12.71
N ASP A 39 26.09 -3.07 -12.26
CA ASP A 39 24.98 -2.37 -11.63
C ASP A 39 25.10 -2.39 -10.11
N THR A 40 24.80 -1.26 -9.50
CA THR A 40 24.58 -1.16 -8.04
C THR A 40 23.09 -1.33 -7.75
N ARG A 41 22.75 -2.25 -6.87
CA ARG A 41 21.37 -2.59 -6.53
C ARG A 41 21.13 -2.53 -5.02
N CYS A 42 19.87 -2.70 -4.64
CA CYS A 42 19.42 -2.74 -3.26
C CYS A 42 18.94 -4.15 -2.91
N ALA A 43 19.39 -4.68 -1.76
CA ALA A 43 18.93 -5.95 -1.21
C ALA A 43 18.16 -5.68 0.10
N LYS A 44 16.83 -5.89 0.08
CA LYS A 44 15.95 -5.83 1.28
C LYS A 44 15.90 -7.21 1.88
N VAL A 45 16.50 -7.36 3.06
CA VAL A 45 16.55 -8.63 3.83
C VAL A 45 15.50 -8.58 4.91
N TYR A 46 14.47 -9.39 4.81
CA TYR A 46 13.40 -9.46 5.80
C TYR A 46 13.88 -10.14 7.08
N LYS A 47 13.55 -9.57 8.25
CA LYS A 47 13.85 -10.13 9.56
C LYS A 47 12.82 -11.18 9.93
N GLU A 48 13.22 -12.22 10.68
CA GLU A 48 12.27 -13.18 11.23
C GLU A 48 11.35 -12.55 12.28
N ALA A 49 10.07 -12.95 12.27
CA ALA A 49 9.05 -12.41 13.16
C ALA A 49 9.27 -12.89 14.61
N THR A 50 10.12 -12.21 15.34
CA THR A 50 10.25 -12.45 16.78
C THR A 50 9.39 -11.53 17.65
N HIS A 51 9.04 -10.33 17.20
CA HIS A 51 8.29 -9.36 18.00
C HIS A 51 7.52 -8.32 17.15
N ARG A 52 6.39 -8.70 16.53
CA ARG A 52 5.47 -7.72 15.92
C ARG A 52 4.23 -7.51 16.78
N SER A 53 3.84 -6.24 16.99
CA SER A 53 2.59 -5.91 17.68
C SER A 53 1.41 -6.12 16.73
N PHE A 54 0.60 -7.13 17.01
CA PHE A 54 -0.52 -7.62 16.19
C PHE A 54 -1.78 -6.71 16.16
N ARG A 55 -1.75 -5.50 16.69
CA ARG A 55 -2.98 -4.72 16.89
C ARG A 55 -3.58 -4.04 15.65
N GLN A 56 -2.85 -3.92 14.55
CA GLN A 56 -3.34 -3.30 13.30
C GLN A 56 -3.58 -4.31 12.15
N ALA A 57 -3.46 -5.61 12.41
CA ALA A 57 -3.46 -6.62 11.36
C ALA A 57 -4.83 -6.94 10.76
N VAL A 58 -5.95 -6.58 11.40
CA VAL A 58 -7.29 -7.03 11.00
C VAL A 58 -7.74 -6.38 9.69
N ASP A 59 -7.59 -5.07 9.56
CA ASP A 59 -8.07 -4.31 8.39
C ASP A 59 -7.27 -4.63 7.11
N TYR A 60 -5.99 -5.03 7.27
CA TYR A 60 -5.08 -5.36 6.17
C TYR A 60 -5.13 -6.84 5.76
N THR A 61 -5.70 -7.71 6.60
CA THR A 61 -5.78 -9.17 6.33
C THR A 61 -7.08 -9.58 5.66
N GLU A 62 -8.06 -8.67 5.55
CA GLU A 62 -9.31 -8.95 4.88
C GLU A 62 -9.07 -9.40 3.44
N ASN A 63 -9.65 -10.54 3.05
CA ASN A 63 -9.51 -11.19 1.74
C ASN A 63 -8.11 -11.71 1.34
N ARG A 64 -7.09 -11.70 2.21
CA ARG A 64 -5.87 -12.46 1.97
C ARG A 64 -6.14 -13.96 2.15
N LYS A 65 -6.60 -14.62 1.08
CA LYS A 65 -6.94 -16.06 1.09
C LYS A 65 -5.68 -16.89 1.30
N THR A 66 -5.57 -17.57 2.44
CA THR A 66 -4.64 -18.69 2.59
C THR A 66 -5.23 -19.91 1.88
N LYS A 67 -4.52 -20.45 0.88
CA LYS A 67 -4.95 -21.63 0.09
C LYS A 67 -5.08 -22.92 0.93
N ASN A 68 -4.65 -22.90 2.20
CA ASN A 68 -4.60 -24.08 3.07
C ASN A 68 -5.33 -23.82 4.40
N SER A 69 -6.42 -24.53 4.63
CA SER A 69 -7.25 -24.43 5.85
C SER A 69 -6.48 -24.76 7.14
N ARG A 70 -5.40 -25.57 7.07
CA ARG A 70 -4.53 -25.89 8.19
C ARG A 70 -3.65 -24.69 8.58
N GLN A 71 -3.11 -23.98 7.58
CA GLN A 71 -2.34 -22.74 7.79
C GLN A 71 -3.24 -21.64 8.36
N ALA A 72 -4.44 -21.45 7.83
CA ALA A 72 -5.39 -20.46 8.33
C ALA A 72 -5.73 -20.69 9.82
N ARG A 73 -5.96 -21.94 10.22
CA ARG A 73 -6.20 -22.29 11.65
C ARG A 73 -4.97 -22.08 12.52
N ALA A 74 -3.76 -22.38 12.03
CA ALA A 74 -2.53 -22.17 12.76
C ALA A 74 -2.20 -20.68 12.94
N MET A 75 -2.47 -19.86 11.91
CA MET A 75 -2.37 -18.39 11.97
C MET A 75 -3.33 -17.81 13.01
N ALA A 76 -4.61 -18.22 12.98
CA ALA A 76 -5.63 -17.77 13.92
C ALA A 76 -5.29 -18.12 15.39
N LYS A 77 -4.60 -19.25 15.63
CA LYS A 77 -4.15 -19.70 16.96
C LYS A 77 -2.84 -19.06 17.42
N GLY A 78 -2.15 -18.26 16.58
CA GLY A 78 -0.88 -17.61 16.92
C GLY A 78 0.27 -18.58 17.26
N THR A 79 0.23 -19.82 16.77
CA THR A 79 1.30 -20.79 16.97
C THR A 79 2.61 -20.34 16.30
N LYS A 80 3.78 -20.89 16.68
CA LYS A 80 5.06 -20.59 16.02
C LYS A 80 4.98 -20.82 14.51
N PHE A 81 4.41 -21.94 14.09
CA PHE A 81 4.15 -22.25 12.68
C PHE A 81 3.18 -21.26 12.04
N GLY A 82 2.10 -20.87 12.76
CA GLY A 82 1.13 -19.88 12.25
C GLY A 82 1.74 -18.50 12.05
N ARG A 83 2.61 -18.06 12.95
CA ARG A 83 3.36 -16.79 12.82
C ARG A 83 4.32 -16.82 11.63
N GLN A 84 5.08 -17.88 11.44
CA GLN A 84 5.98 -18.04 10.30
C GLN A 84 5.20 -18.06 8.96
N ALA A 85 4.07 -18.77 8.90
CA ALA A 85 3.22 -18.81 7.72
C ALA A 85 2.59 -17.45 7.41
N GLN A 86 2.20 -16.69 8.43
CA GLN A 86 1.69 -15.33 8.28
C GLN A 86 2.76 -14.37 7.76
N GLU A 87 4.00 -14.49 8.25
CA GLU A 87 5.11 -13.67 7.79
C GLU A 87 5.48 -13.97 6.34
N ALA A 88 5.58 -15.24 5.96
CA ALA A 88 5.83 -15.64 4.58
C ALA A 88 4.73 -15.10 3.64
N ALA A 89 3.46 -15.13 4.07
CA ALA A 89 2.34 -14.56 3.31
C ALA A 89 2.45 -13.02 3.19
N TRP A 90 2.95 -12.34 4.20
CA TRP A 90 3.17 -10.89 4.17
C TRP A 90 4.30 -10.50 3.23
N GLN A 91 5.44 -11.17 3.32
CA GLN A 91 6.59 -10.96 2.43
C GLN A 91 6.18 -11.21 0.97
N SER A 92 5.46 -12.31 0.72
CA SER A 92 4.94 -12.61 -0.63
C SER A 92 3.98 -11.52 -1.13
N ALA A 93 3.07 -11.03 -0.28
CA ALA A 93 2.11 -10.00 -0.68
C ALA A 93 2.77 -8.65 -0.99
N GLU A 94 3.80 -8.24 -0.22
CA GLU A 94 4.59 -7.04 -0.52
C GLU A 94 5.34 -7.19 -1.84
N VAL A 95 6.00 -8.33 -2.04
CA VAL A 95 6.74 -8.63 -3.27
C VAL A 95 5.79 -8.66 -4.46
N ASP A 96 4.65 -9.36 -4.36
CA ASP A 96 3.65 -9.45 -5.42
C ASP A 96 3.08 -8.06 -5.77
N ALA A 97 2.80 -7.22 -4.76
CA ALA A 97 2.36 -5.84 -4.96
C ALA A 97 3.43 -5.02 -5.70
N LEU A 98 4.71 -5.14 -5.32
CA LEU A 98 5.81 -4.43 -5.96
C LEU A 98 5.95 -4.81 -7.44
N TYR A 99 5.94 -6.12 -7.77
CA TYR A 99 5.98 -6.59 -9.16
C TYR A 99 4.76 -6.11 -9.97
N ARG A 100 3.56 -6.18 -9.39
CA ARG A 100 2.31 -5.70 -10.02
C ARG A 100 2.37 -4.21 -10.34
N LEU A 101 2.84 -3.39 -9.39
CA LEU A 101 2.94 -1.95 -9.55
C LEU A 101 4.03 -1.56 -10.56
N ALA A 102 5.20 -2.19 -10.49
CA ALA A 102 6.27 -1.98 -11.48
C ALA A 102 5.81 -2.34 -12.91
N ALA A 103 5.09 -3.45 -13.08
CA ALA A 103 4.51 -3.85 -14.36
C ALA A 103 3.43 -2.88 -14.87
N ALA A 104 2.70 -2.21 -13.97
CA ALA A 104 1.71 -1.19 -14.30
C ALA A 104 2.32 0.20 -14.56
N GLY A 105 3.64 0.35 -14.50
CA GLY A 105 4.34 1.61 -14.72
C GLY A 105 4.22 2.61 -13.57
N VAL A 106 3.87 2.14 -12.37
CA VAL A 106 3.93 2.95 -11.14
C VAL A 106 5.40 3.13 -10.75
N ARG A 107 5.79 4.34 -10.33
CA ARG A 107 7.15 4.59 -9.90
C ARG A 107 7.40 4.05 -8.50
N VAL A 108 7.79 2.81 -8.46
CA VAL A 108 8.28 2.04 -7.32
C VAL A 108 9.69 1.52 -7.65
N PRO A 109 10.53 1.12 -6.66
CA PRO A 109 11.82 0.48 -6.96
C PRO A 109 11.59 -0.75 -7.85
N ARG A 110 12.28 -0.82 -8.98
CA ARG A 110 12.16 -1.95 -9.91
C ARG A 110 12.61 -3.24 -9.23
N PRO A 111 11.75 -4.27 -9.08
CA PRO A 111 12.16 -5.56 -8.54
C PRO A 111 12.92 -6.36 -9.60
N TYR A 112 13.97 -7.07 -9.17
CA TYR A 112 14.77 -7.95 -10.03
C TYR A 112 14.61 -9.41 -9.65
N ASN A 113 14.71 -9.73 -8.36
CA ASN A 113 14.63 -11.10 -7.87
C ASN A 113 14.15 -11.14 -6.41
N PHE A 114 13.45 -12.21 -6.06
CA PHE A 114 13.12 -12.52 -4.67
C PHE A 114 13.55 -13.95 -4.36
N HIS A 115 14.56 -14.10 -3.50
CA HIS A 115 15.16 -15.36 -3.17
C HIS A 115 15.41 -15.47 -1.66
N GLU A 116 14.96 -16.55 -1.02
CA GLU A 116 15.16 -16.87 0.40
C GLU A 116 14.90 -15.71 1.39
N GLY A 117 13.82 -14.94 1.15
CA GLY A 117 13.47 -13.80 2.00
C GLY A 117 14.37 -12.58 1.78
N VAL A 118 15.03 -12.49 0.64
CA VAL A 118 15.78 -11.33 0.18
C VAL A 118 15.17 -10.82 -1.12
N LEU A 119 14.73 -9.57 -1.14
CA LEU A 119 14.26 -8.89 -2.34
C LEU A 119 15.40 -8.06 -2.92
N LEU A 120 15.84 -8.43 -4.14
CA LEU A 120 16.78 -7.65 -4.93
C LEU A 120 16.01 -6.68 -5.81
N MET A 121 16.29 -5.38 -5.68
CA MET A 121 15.57 -4.33 -6.36
C MET A 121 16.48 -3.15 -6.73
N GLU A 122 15.96 -2.19 -7.47
CA GLU A 122 16.62 -0.95 -7.82
C GLU A 122 17.14 -0.21 -6.57
N LEU A 123 18.38 0.26 -6.62
CA LEU A 123 18.85 1.31 -5.75
C LEU A 123 18.39 2.65 -6.34
N VAL A 124 17.37 3.24 -5.74
CA VAL A 124 16.93 4.58 -6.16
C VAL A 124 18.00 5.59 -5.78
N CYS A 125 18.47 6.34 -6.78
CA CYS A 125 19.51 7.35 -6.60
C CYS A 125 18.95 8.75 -6.86
N ASP A 126 19.55 9.74 -6.22
CA ASP A 126 19.33 11.17 -6.49
C ASP A 126 20.16 11.63 -7.70
N GLU A 127 20.12 12.94 -7.99
CA GLU A 127 20.86 13.56 -9.12
C GLU A 127 22.38 13.43 -9.00
N SER A 128 22.91 13.23 -7.78
CA SER A 128 24.35 13.02 -7.53
C SER A 128 24.79 11.56 -7.68
N GLY A 129 23.84 10.64 -7.83
CA GLY A 129 24.08 9.21 -7.87
C GLY A 129 24.16 8.54 -6.50
N ASP A 130 23.93 9.29 -5.44
CA ASP A 130 23.81 8.76 -4.08
C ASP A 130 22.42 8.16 -3.83
N ALA A 131 22.30 7.33 -2.79
CA ALA A 131 21.00 6.77 -2.42
C ALA A 131 20.01 7.90 -2.12
N ALA A 132 18.88 7.90 -2.82
CA ALA A 132 17.89 8.95 -2.76
C ALA A 132 17.35 9.17 -1.33
N PRO A 133 17.25 10.43 -0.87
CA PRO A 133 16.71 10.76 0.45
C PRO A 133 15.20 10.48 0.50
N ARG A 134 14.68 10.34 1.72
CA ARG A 134 13.24 10.30 1.95
C ARG A 134 12.64 11.70 1.80
N LEU A 135 11.38 11.73 1.38
CA LEU A 135 10.63 12.98 1.27
C LEU A 135 10.63 13.79 2.58
N ASN A 136 10.53 13.09 3.71
CA ASN A 136 10.56 13.73 5.06
C ASN A 136 11.88 14.43 5.39
N ASP A 137 12.98 14.04 4.78
CA ASP A 137 14.32 14.57 5.07
C ASP A 137 14.61 15.86 4.28
N LEU A 138 13.66 16.31 3.45
CA LEU A 138 13.81 17.42 2.52
C LEU A 138 12.89 18.60 2.86
N SER A 139 13.29 19.77 2.38
CA SER A 139 12.48 21.00 2.39
C SER A 139 12.30 21.51 0.97
N PHE A 140 11.15 22.11 0.67
CA PHE A 140 10.77 22.48 -0.68
C PHE A 140 10.31 23.93 -0.79
N THR A 141 10.52 24.54 -1.97
CA THR A 141 9.77 25.73 -2.35
C THR A 141 8.30 25.36 -2.61
N PRO A 142 7.36 26.31 -2.51
CA PRO A 142 5.96 26.05 -2.79
C PRO A 142 5.73 25.44 -4.19
N GLU A 143 6.50 25.90 -5.20
CA GLU A 143 6.43 25.40 -6.58
C GLU A 143 6.84 23.93 -6.65
N ARG A 144 7.98 23.58 -6.03
CA ARG A 144 8.46 22.19 -6.02
C ARG A 144 7.52 21.28 -5.23
N ALA A 145 6.98 21.76 -4.12
CA ALA A 145 5.99 21.04 -3.31
C ALA A 145 4.74 20.68 -4.13
N ARG A 146 4.18 21.65 -4.88
CA ARG A 146 3.05 21.42 -5.78
C ARG A 146 3.37 20.41 -6.86
N ALA A 147 4.54 20.53 -7.48
CA ALA A 147 4.96 19.60 -8.54
C ALA A 147 5.10 18.16 -8.04
N LEU A 148 5.76 17.97 -6.89
CA LEU A 148 5.92 16.65 -6.27
C LEU A 148 4.58 16.07 -5.79
N HIS A 149 3.71 16.90 -5.19
CA HIS A 149 2.38 16.47 -4.79
C HIS A 149 1.57 15.96 -5.98
N LEU A 150 1.55 16.71 -7.09
CA LEU A 150 0.85 16.30 -8.30
C LEU A 150 1.46 15.03 -8.92
N ALA A 151 2.79 14.89 -8.91
CA ALA A 151 3.47 13.69 -9.39
C ALA A 151 3.04 12.47 -8.57
N LEU A 152 3.01 12.58 -7.22
CA LEU A 152 2.57 11.51 -6.34
C LEU A 152 1.10 11.15 -6.51
N LEU A 153 0.22 12.13 -6.71
CA LEU A 153 -1.20 11.85 -7.01
C LEU A 153 -1.35 11.03 -8.29
N ARG A 154 -0.55 11.29 -9.32
CA ARG A 154 -0.53 10.48 -10.55
C ARG A 154 -0.10 9.04 -10.27
N GLU A 155 0.90 8.83 -9.41
CA GLU A 155 1.29 7.48 -9.01
C GLU A 155 0.19 6.78 -8.20
N VAL A 156 -0.49 7.49 -7.28
CA VAL A 156 -1.65 6.95 -6.54
C VAL A 156 -2.78 6.55 -7.49
N VAL A 157 -3.07 7.35 -8.52
CA VAL A 157 -4.05 7.00 -9.56
C VAL A 157 -3.64 5.73 -10.30
N ARG A 158 -2.38 5.62 -10.73
CA ARG A 158 -1.86 4.41 -11.40
C ARG A 158 -1.92 3.18 -10.52
N MET A 159 -1.57 3.33 -9.22
CA MET A 159 -1.71 2.25 -8.23
C MET A 159 -3.15 1.75 -8.14
N LEU A 160 -4.11 2.68 -8.05
CA LEU A 160 -5.53 2.33 -7.96
C LEU A 160 -6.05 1.71 -9.26
N CYS A 161 -5.61 2.18 -10.43
CA CYS A 161 -5.89 1.54 -11.72
C CYS A 161 -5.30 0.13 -11.82
N ALA A 162 -4.15 -0.11 -11.18
CA ALA A 162 -3.58 -1.45 -11.01
C ALA A 162 -4.31 -2.27 -9.93
N GLY A 163 -5.36 -1.74 -9.29
CA GLY A 163 -6.14 -2.40 -8.24
C GLY A 163 -5.41 -2.51 -6.89
N VAL A 164 -4.49 -1.59 -6.59
CA VAL A 164 -3.71 -1.59 -5.34
C VAL A 164 -3.87 -0.26 -4.62
N VAL A 165 -4.13 -0.32 -3.31
CA VAL A 165 -4.05 0.80 -2.37
C VAL A 165 -2.87 0.57 -1.44
N HIS A 166 -2.05 1.59 -1.20
CA HIS A 166 -0.84 1.48 -0.36
C HIS A 166 -1.16 1.11 1.08
N GLY A 167 -2.13 1.81 1.67
CA GLY A 167 -2.62 1.57 3.02
C GLY A 167 -1.77 2.18 4.14
N ASP A 168 -0.61 2.77 3.83
CA ASP A 168 0.26 3.48 4.77
C ASP A 168 1.16 4.51 4.07
N LEU A 169 0.64 5.16 3.01
CA LEU A 169 1.42 6.14 2.27
C LEU A 169 1.62 7.41 3.10
N SER A 170 2.88 7.80 3.26
CA SER A 170 3.28 9.00 3.98
C SER A 170 4.64 9.50 3.48
N GLU A 171 5.08 10.65 3.96
CA GLU A 171 6.39 11.22 3.65
C GLU A 171 7.58 10.33 4.00
N PHE A 172 7.38 9.32 4.87
CA PHE A 172 8.41 8.35 5.25
C PHE A 172 8.56 7.21 4.24
N ASN A 173 7.53 6.97 3.45
CA ASN A 173 7.45 5.87 2.46
C ASN A 173 7.58 6.37 1.02
N ILE A 174 8.29 7.50 0.85
CA ILE A 174 8.59 8.11 -0.45
C ILE A 174 10.06 8.51 -0.47
N LEU A 175 10.76 8.09 -1.53
CA LEU A 175 12.09 8.59 -1.87
C LEU A 175 11.99 9.68 -2.94
N VAL A 176 12.93 10.63 -2.95
CA VAL A 176 13.01 11.64 -4.00
C VAL A 176 14.24 11.34 -4.84
N GLY A 177 14.04 10.57 -5.92
CA GLY A 177 15.08 10.23 -6.88
C GLY A 177 15.29 11.31 -7.93
N ALA A 178 16.31 11.10 -8.80
CA ALA A 178 16.65 12.01 -9.89
C ALA A 178 15.46 12.27 -10.82
N ASP A 179 14.67 11.24 -11.12
CA ASP A 179 13.51 11.31 -12.02
C ASP A 179 12.19 11.66 -11.34
N GLY A 180 12.23 11.93 -10.02
CA GLY A 180 11.03 12.28 -9.24
C GLY A 180 10.76 11.37 -8.05
N PRO A 181 9.53 11.42 -7.50
CA PRO A 181 9.19 10.66 -6.29
C PRO A 181 9.01 9.17 -6.60
N VAL A 182 9.47 8.33 -5.69
CA VAL A 182 9.41 6.85 -5.77
C VAL A 182 8.74 6.33 -4.52
N ILE A 183 7.63 5.59 -4.68
CA ILE A 183 6.87 5.01 -3.57
C ILE A 183 7.56 3.72 -3.12
N ILE A 184 7.75 3.56 -1.82
CA ILE A 184 8.40 2.39 -1.20
C ILE A 184 7.56 1.86 -0.06
N ASP A 185 7.89 0.64 0.40
CA ASP A 185 7.36 0.01 1.62
C ASP A 185 5.87 -0.37 1.53
N LEU A 186 5.59 -1.49 0.86
CA LEU A 186 4.25 -1.98 0.49
C LEU A 186 3.68 -3.10 1.39
N PRO A 187 4.15 -3.37 2.63
CA PRO A 187 3.66 -4.51 3.41
C PRO A 187 2.19 -4.39 3.79
N GLN A 188 1.66 -3.17 3.78
CA GLN A 188 0.26 -2.87 4.10
C GLN A 188 -0.61 -2.68 2.85
N ALA A 189 -0.06 -2.87 1.66
CA ALA A 189 -0.81 -2.75 0.42
C ALA A 189 -1.96 -3.77 0.36
N VAL A 190 -3.12 -3.30 -0.09
CA VAL A 190 -4.35 -4.09 -0.19
C VAL A 190 -4.92 -4.07 -1.61
N ASP A 191 -5.70 -5.10 -1.95
CA ASP A 191 -6.48 -5.11 -3.19
C ASP A 191 -7.66 -4.14 -3.07
N ALA A 192 -7.76 -3.20 -4.02
CA ALA A 192 -8.76 -2.13 -3.98
C ALA A 192 -10.20 -2.65 -4.08
N ALA A 193 -10.43 -3.72 -4.85
CA ALA A 193 -11.76 -4.30 -5.02
C ALA A 193 -12.11 -5.32 -3.94
N GLY A 194 -11.09 -5.95 -3.36
CA GLY A 194 -11.25 -7.04 -2.41
C GLY A 194 -11.25 -6.62 -0.94
N ASN A 195 -10.97 -5.37 -0.60
CA ASN A 195 -10.90 -4.90 0.77
C ASN A 195 -11.95 -3.82 1.04
N ASN A 196 -12.84 -4.04 2.01
CA ASN A 196 -13.93 -3.12 2.36
C ASN A 196 -13.44 -1.76 2.92
N HIS A 197 -12.19 -1.70 3.39
CA HIS A 197 -11.57 -0.50 3.95
C HIS A 197 -10.69 0.25 2.94
N ALA A 198 -10.57 -0.24 1.70
CA ALA A 198 -9.69 0.34 0.68
C ALA A 198 -9.96 1.82 0.41
N ALA A 199 -11.25 2.23 0.36
CA ALA A 199 -11.65 3.63 0.21
C ALA A 199 -11.08 4.52 1.32
N ALA A 200 -11.30 4.14 2.57
CA ALA A 200 -10.82 4.89 3.74
C ALA A 200 -9.29 4.92 3.81
N MET A 201 -8.63 3.83 3.41
CA MET A 201 -7.17 3.77 3.33
C MET A 201 -6.63 4.72 2.27
N LEU A 202 -7.20 4.73 1.06
CA LEU A 202 -6.81 5.65 0.00
C LEU A 202 -7.02 7.12 0.41
N GLU A 203 -8.20 7.45 0.98
CA GLU A 203 -8.48 8.82 1.45
C GLU A 203 -7.46 9.26 2.51
N ARG A 204 -7.07 8.39 3.43
CA ARG A 204 -6.04 8.64 4.45
C ARG A 204 -4.67 8.84 3.82
N ASP A 205 -4.26 7.96 2.90
CA ASP A 205 -2.99 8.04 2.20
C ASP A 205 -2.84 9.38 1.47
N VAL A 206 -3.87 9.79 0.71
CA VAL A 206 -3.89 11.08 0.01
C VAL A 206 -3.96 12.26 0.99
N ALA A 207 -4.67 12.12 2.11
CA ALA A 207 -4.71 13.16 3.15
C ALA A 207 -3.35 13.35 3.82
N ASN A 208 -2.56 12.29 4.05
CA ASN A 208 -1.20 12.39 4.56
C ASN A 208 -0.32 13.22 3.62
N LEU A 209 -0.36 12.95 2.31
CA LEU A 209 0.37 13.75 1.31
C LEU A 209 -0.07 15.21 1.33
N ARG A 210 -1.39 15.46 1.33
CA ARG A 210 -1.96 16.81 1.40
C ARG A 210 -1.46 17.58 2.63
N HIS A 211 -1.46 16.95 3.81
CA HIS A 211 -1.00 17.58 5.03
C HIS A 211 0.51 17.84 5.02
N TYR A 212 1.30 16.90 4.51
CA TYR A 212 2.73 17.09 4.39
C TYR A 212 3.06 18.26 3.46
N PHE A 213 2.56 18.26 2.23
CA PHE A 213 2.86 19.30 1.26
C PHE A 213 2.17 20.64 1.57
N GLY A 214 1.06 20.64 2.31
CA GLY A 214 0.38 21.84 2.81
C GLY A 214 1.23 22.68 3.75
N ARG A 215 2.30 22.14 4.32
CA ARG A 215 3.29 22.90 5.10
C ARG A 215 4.10 23.86 4.23
N PHE A 216 4.28 23.52 2.95
CA PHE A 216 5.06 24.29 1.97
C PHE A 216 4.15 25.09 1.02
N ALA A 217 2.95 24.57 0.72
CA ALA A 217 1.95 25.14 -0.19
C ALA A 217 0.57 25.05 0.46
N PRO A 218 0.19 26.02 1.33
CA PRO A 218 -1.02 25.95 2.17
C PRO A 218 -2.35 25.79 1.40
N GLU A 219 -2.41 26.25 0.16
CA GLU A 219 -3.57 26.09 -0.71
C GLU A 219 -3.92 24.62 -0.98
N LEU A 220 -2.96 23.71 -0.89
CA LEU A 220 -3.21 22.27 -1.04
C LEU A 220 -4.11 21.71 0.05
N LEU A 221 -4.15 22.33 1.23
CA LEU A 221 -5.01 21.90 2.33
C LEU A 221 -6.51 22.00 2.01
N ALA A 222 -6.88 22.84 1.03
CA ALA A 222 -8.27 23.00 0.58
C ALA A 222 -8.70 21.95 -0.47
N THR A 223 -7.82 21.04 -0.88
CA THR A 223 -8.11 20.02 -1.90
C THR A 223 -8.67 18.73 -1.30
N ASP A 224 -9.46 17.98 -2.08
CA ASP A 224 -10.02 16.68 -1.69
C ASP A 224 -9.81 15.62 -2.79
N TYR A 225 -8.54 15.44 -3.17
CA TYR A 225 -8.15 14.47 -4.20
C TYR A 225 -8.49 13.02 -3.83
N GLY A 226 -8.43 12.66 -2.55
CA GLY A 226 -8.69 11.28 -2.13
C GLY A 226 -10.09 10.81 -2.49
N ARG A 227 -11.10 11.63 -2.17
CA ARG A 227 -12.49 11.33 -2.52
C ARG A 227 -12.75 11.46 -4.01
N GLU A 228 -12.15 12.44 -4.69
CA GLU A 228 -12.26 12.59 -6.14
C GLU A 228 -11.76 11.31 -6.84
N ILE A 229 -10.55 10.84 -6.52
CA ILE A 229 -9.93 9.64 -7.11
C ILE A 229 -10.79 8.41 -6.83
N TRP A 230 -11.23 8.20 -5.59
CA TRP A 230 -12.06 7.06 -5.25
C TRP A 230 -13.40 7.07 -5.97
N SER A 231 -14.05 8.21 -6.06
CA SER A 231 -15.32 8.36 -6.80
C SER A 231 -15.19 8.05 -8.29
N LEU A 232 -14.06 8.43 -8.92
CA LEU A 232 -13.79 8.06 -10.31
C LEU A 232 -13.59 6.55 -10.47
N TYR A 233 -12.92 5.92 -9.50
CA TYR A 233 -12.70 4.47 -9.47
C TYR A 233 -14.01 3.69 -9.30
N GLU A 234 -14.85 4.05 -8.32
CA GLU A 234 -16.16 3.41 -8.10
C GLU A 234 -17.07 3.48 -9.32
N ARG A 235 -16.96 4.56 -10.08
CA ARG A 235 -17.72 4.75 -11.33
C ARG A 235 -17.12 4.02 -12.53
N GLY A 236 -15.96 3.37 -12.38
CA GLY A 236 -15.26 2.65 -13.45
C GLY A 236 -14.71 3.56 -14.54
N ILE A 237 -14.48 4.85 -14.27
CA ILE A 237 -14.00 5.85 -15.24
C ILE A 237 -12.61 6.41 -14.90
N LEU A 238 -11.98 5.92 -13.83
CA LEU A 238 -10.62 6.31 -13.50
C LEU A 238 -9.64 5.76 -14.56
N GLN A 239 -8.82 6.64 -15.13
CA GLN A 239 -7.76 6.29 -16.07
C GLN A 239 -6.40 6.71 -15.50
N PRO A 240 -5.28 6.08 -15.89
CA PRO A 240 -3.94 6.40 -15.37
C PRO A 240 -3.48 7.85 -15.60
N ASP A 241 -4.05 8.51 -16.59
CA ASP A 241 -3.80 9.90 -16.99
C ASP A 241 -4.94 10.85 -16.62
N ALA A 242 -5.84 10.44 -15.72
CA ALA A 242 -6.99 11.23 -15.29
C ALA A 242 -6.55 12.62 -14.80
N VAL A 243 -7.22 13.66 -15.30
CA VAL A 243 -7.02 15.03 -14.85
C VAL A 243 -7.83 15.24 -13.57
N LEU A 244 -7.11 15.50 -12.48
CA LEU A 244 -7.72 15.73 -11.17
C LEU A 244 -7.93 17.23 -10.94
N THR A 245 -9.04 17.57 -10.30
CA THR A 245 -9.43 18.94 -9.99
C THR A 245 -9.12 19.36 -8.56
N GLY A 246 -8.94 18.39 -7.67
CA GLY A 246 -8.82 18.58 -6.22
C GLY A 246 -10.15 18.98 -5.57
N ARG A 247 -11.26 18.87 -6.28
CA ARG A 247 -12.59 19.20 -5.79
C ARG A 247 -13.47 17.96 -5.76
N PHE A 248 -14.13 17.75 -4.67
CA PHE A 248 -15.11 16.68 -4.54
C PHE A 248 -16.40 17.28 -3.98
N ASP A 249 -17.35 17.57 -4.87
CA ASP A 249 -18.70 17.93 -4.45
C ASP A 249 -19.46 16.65 -4.14
N ARG A 250 -19.66 16.38 -2.87
CA ARG A 250 -20.59 15.35 -2.43
C ARG A 250 -22.00 15.78 -2.89
N LYS A 251 -22.39 15.41 -4.12
CA LYS A 251 -23.81 15.36 -4.43
C LYS A 251 -24.39 14.38 -3.43
N LEU A 252 -24.94 14.90 -2.35
CA LEU A 252 -25.85 14.16 -1.49
C LEU A 252 -26.90 13.60 -2.44
N LYS A 253 -26.83 12.30 -2.80
CA LYS A 253 -28.03 11.61 -3.26
C LYS A 253 -29.03 11.90 -2.16
N ALA A 254 -30.02 12.74 -2.47
CA ALA A 254 -31.15 12.90 -1.58
C ALA A 254 -31.62 11.48 -1.32
N VAL A 255 -31.41 11.01 -0.08
CA VAL A 255 -31.93 9.72 0.35
C VAL A 255 -33.42 9.90 0.12
N ASP A 256 -33.99 9.11 -0.78
CA ASP A 256 -35.44 9.11 -0.94
C ASP A 256 -36.04 8.54 0.34
N LEU A 257 -36.17 9.45 1.32
CA LEU A 257 -36.77 9.17 2.62
C LEU A 257 -38.10 8.43 2.47
N ARG A 258 -38.83 8.68 1.37
CA ARG A 258 -40.08 7.98 1.09
C ARG A 258 -39.85 6.54 0.66
N ALA A 259 -38.75 6.23 -0.05
CA ALA A 259 -38.41 4.85 -0.39
C ALA A 259 -37.93 4.07 0.84
N VAL A 260 -37.14 4.72 1.70
CA VAL A 260 -36.68 4.10 2.98
C VAL A 260 -37.87 3.88 3.94
N LEU A 261 -38.76 4.85 4.07
CA LEU A 261 -39.94 4.72 4.93
C LEU A 261 -40.90 3.62 4.42
N ARG A 262 -41.14 3.55 3.10
CA ARG A 262 -41.91 2.44 2.50
C ARG A 262 -41.27 1.09 2.80
N GLY A 263 -39.97 0.93 2.64
CA GLY A 263 -39.28 -0.34 2.97
C GLY A 263 -39.37 -0.74 4.44
N ILE A 264 -39.42 0.25 5.35
CA ILE A 264 -39.64 0.01 6.80
C ILE A 264 -41.10 -0.43 7.08
N ASP A 265 -42.07 0.19 6.43
CA ASP A 265 -43.47 -0.15 6.60
C ASP A 265 -43.80 -1.51 5.99
N ASP A 266 -43.29 -1.82 4.80
CA ASP A 266 -43.38 -3.16 4.16
C ASP A 266 -42.80 -4.26 5.06
N ALA A 267 -41.63 -4.01 5.69
CA ALA A 267 -40.99 -4.96 6.62
C ALA A 267 -41.82 -5.19 7.89
N LYS A 268 -42.47 -4.14 8.42
CA LYS A 268 -43.37 -4.24 9.58
C LYS A 268 -44.62 -5.04 9.25
N ASP A 269 -45.21 -4.82 8.08
CA ASP A 269 -46.38 -5.54 7.62
C ASP A 269 -46.08 -7.02 7.38
N GLU A 270 -44.93 -7.34 6.84
CA GLU A 270 -44.44 -8.71 6.64
C GLU A 270 -44.21 -9.43 7.97
N GLU A 271 -43.64 -8.74 8.95
CA GLU A 271 -43.46 -9.29 10.33
C GLU A 271 -44.78 -9.48 11.04
N ALA A 272 -45.74 -8.57 10.92
CA ALA A 272 -47.07 -8.67 11.47
C ALA A 272 -47.84 -9.86 10.83
N ALA A 273 -47.76 -10.02 9.53
CA ALA A 273 -48.35 -11.15 8.80
C ALA A 273 -47.72 -12.49 9.22
N ARG A 274 -46.42 -12.51 9.47
CA ARG A 274 -45.71 -13.70 9.96
C ARG A 274 -46.18 -14.08 11.39
N ARG A 275 -46.34 -13.11 12.28
CA ARG A 275 -46.84 -13.34 13.64
C ARG A 275 -48.27 -13.89 13.67
N LEU A 276 -49.16 -13.35 12.82
CA LEU A 276 -50.53 -13.84 12.65
C LEU A 276 -50.60 -15.28 12.15
N ARG A 277 -49.74 -15.65 11.17
CA ARG A 277 -49.67 -17.05 10.69
C ARG A 277 -49.18 -18.02 11.76
N LEU A 278 -48.22 -17.60 12.62
CA LEU A 278 -47.74 -18.43 13.73
C LEU A 278 -48.80 -18.62 14.83
N GLN A 279 -49.62 -17.59 15.10
CA GLN A 279 -50.72 -17.68 16.07
C GLN A 279 -51.91 -18.51 15.53
N ALA A 280 -52.11 -18.60 14.23
CA ALA A 280 -53.16 -19.41 13.63
C ALA A 280 -52.79 -20.90 13.44
N ALA A 281 -51.52 -21.24 13.65
CA ALA A 281 -51.01 -22.63 13.47
C ALA A 281 -50.72 -23.34 14.80
N GLY A 282 -50.98 -22.71 15.97
CA GLY A 282 -50.91 -23.28 17.31
C GLY A 282 -52.27 -23.35 17.96
#